data_27d8b488b5351f4a67cc8f5118dd5289
#
_entry.id   27d8b488b5351f4a67cc8f5118dd5289
#
_cell.length_a   1.000
_cell.length_b   1.000
_cell.length_c   1.000
_cell.angle_alpha   90.00
_cell.angle_beta   90.00
_cell.angle_gamma   90.00
#
_symmetry.space_group_name_H-M   'P 1'
#
loop_
_entity.id
_entity.type
_entity.pdbx_description
1 polymer ?
#
loop_
_entity_poly.entity_id
_entity_poly.type
_entity_poly.pdbx_seq_one_letter_code
_entity_poly.pdbx_strand_id
1 'polypeptide(L)'
;MILFRPKVKGLRNVPASGPLILASNHLSFSDSIFMPLVVPRKVTFLAKSEYFTSPGPKGFIKKLTFIALGQVPVDRSGGRRSEAALITGLEVLSGGNSLGIYPEGTRSPDGRLYKGRTGIARLAIESGAPVVPIAMFNTDKIQPSGTVLPKVMRVGITFGEPMYFEGDSTDLQYLREVADQIMKRIQQLSGQEYVDTYAVKQKKNSVDDEND
;
A
#
# COMPACT_ATOMS: atom_id res chain seq x y z
N MET A 1 0.03 19.07 -6.62
CA MET A 1 -0.39 18.47 -7.91
C MET A 1 0.28 19.13 -9.11
N ILE A 2 0.31 20.44 -9.22
CA ILE A 2 0.88 21.17 -10.39
C ILE A 2 2.38 20.83 -10.57
N LEU A 3 3.13 20.70 -9.52
CA LEU A 3 4.58 20.47 -9.53
C LEU A 3 4.98 19.09 -10.08
N PHE A 4 4.25 18.00 -9.72
CA PHE A 4 4.59 16.63 -10.09
C PHE A 4 3.81 16.11 -11.31
N ARG A 5 2.83 16.85 -11.80
CA ARG A 5 1.99 16.56 -12.98
C ARG A 5 1.74 15.05 -13.18
N PRO A 6 1.03 14.38 -12.26
CA PRO A 6 0.84 12.94 -12.32
C PRO A 6 0.16 12.54 -13.63
N LYS A 7 0.72 11.52 -14.30
CA LYS A 7 0.08 10.89 -15.46
C LYS A 7 -0.78 9.74 -14.97
N VAL A 8 -2.10 9.97 -14.94
CA VAL A 8 -3.07 8.99 -14.43
C VAL A 8 -3.76 8.30 -15.61
N LYS A 9 -3.84 6.96 -15.57
CA LYS A 9 -4.58 6.14 -16.53
C LYS A 9 -5.56 5.23 -15.79
N GLY A 10 -6.68 4.92 -16.42
CA GLY A 10 -7.65 3.96 -15.90
C GLY A 10 -8.41 4.40 -14.65
N LEU A 11 -8.42 5.69 -14.28
CA LEU A 11 -9.09 6.17 -13.07
C LEU A 11 -10.60 5.83 -13.03
N ARG A 12 -11.25 5.70 -14.21
CA ARG A 12 -12.63 5.26 -14.35
C ARG A 12 -12.91 3.84 -13.81
N ASN A 13 -11.87 3.03 -13.64
CA ASN A 13 -11.94 1.68 -13.07
C ASN A 13 -12.09 1.68 -11.55
N VAL A 14 -11.97 2.86 -10.91
CA VAL A 14 -12.16 3.00 -9.47
C VAL A 14 -13.64 3.21 -9.18
N PRO A 15 -14.32 2.26 -8.48
CA PRO A 15 -15.71 2.41 -8.07
C PRO A 15 -15.93 3.68 -7.24
N ALA A 16 -17.02 4.41 -7.54
CA ALA A 16 -17.32 5.68 -6.87
C ALA A 16 -17.74 5.51 -5.40
N SER A 17 -18.31 4.35 -5.04
CA SER A 17 -18.82 4.05 -3.70
C SER A 17 -18.67 2.56 -3.36
N GLY A 18 -18.99 2.21 -2.13
CA GLY A 18 -18.87 0.84 -1.60
C GLY A 18 -17.44 0.48 -1.15
N PRO A 19 -17.27 -0.70 -0.54
CA PRO A 19 -15.95 -1.17 -0.13
C PRO A 19 -15.04 -1.36 -1.33
N LEU A 20 -13.75 -1.08 -1.17
CA LEU A 20 -12.78 -1.16 -2.25
C LEU A 20 -11.38 -1.45 -1.72
N ILE A 21 -10.67 -2.36 -2.36
CA ILE A 21 -9.25 -2.60 -2.11
C ILE A 21 -8.45 -2.03 -3.27
N LEU A 22 -7.53 -1.11 -2.99
CA LEU A 22 -6.57 -0.53 -3.93
C LEU A 22 -5.21 -1.21 -3.72
N ALA A 23 -4.86 -2.14 -4.60
CA ALA A 23 -3.66 -2.98 -4.49
C ALA A 23 -2.54 -2.46 -5.38
N SER A 24 -1.42 -2.02 -4.82
CA SER A 24 -0.33 -1.40 -5.59
C SER A 24 1.03 -2.03 -5.30
N ASN A 25 1.94 -1.97 -6.28
CA ASN A 25 3.38 -2.11 -6.04
C ASN A 25 3.85 -1.01 -5.08
N HIS A 26 4.94 -1.23 -4.37
CA HIS A 26 5.44 -0.29 -3.36
C HIS A 26 6.90 0.09 -3.62
N LEU A 27 7.11 1.24 -4.22
CA LEU A 27 8.43 1.75 -4.60
C LEU A 27 8.99 2.76 -3.59
N SER A 28 8.10 3.60 -3.02
CA SER A 28 8.51 4.70 -2.14
C SER A 28 7.46 5.01 -1.08
N PHE A 29 7.84 5.72 -0.03
CA PHE A 29 6.90 6.29 0.94
C PHE A 29 5.88 7.22 0.26
N SER A 30 6.30 7.92 -0.79
CA SER A 30 5.47 8.85 -1.54
C SER A 30 4.29 8.18 -2.29
N ASP A 31 4.30 6.85 -2.47
CA ASP A 31 3.16 6.10 -3.04
C ASP A 31 1.88 6.35 -2.22
N SER A 32 2.01 6.33 -0.89
CA SER A 32 0.89 6.59 0.04
C SER A 32 0.45 8.06 0.09
N ILE A 33 1.14 8.94 -0.61
CA ILE A 33 0.76 10.35 -0.79
C ILE A 33 0.10 10.53 -2.16
N PHE A 34 0.73 10.06 -3.23
CA PHE A 34 0.25 10.30 -4.58
C PHE A 34 -1.04 9.54 -4.92
N MET A 35 -1.19 8.31 -4.42
CA MET A 35 -2.39 7.52 -4.68
C MET A 35 -3.65 8.19 -4.11
N PRO A 36 -3.74 8.60 -2.83
CA PRO A 36 -4.91 9.30 -2.31
C PRO A 36 -5.20 10.64 -2.98
N LEU A 37 -4.16 11.33 -3.48
CA LEU A 37 -4.34 12.63 -4.15
C LEU A 37 -5.04 12.54 -5.50
N VAL A 38 -5.03 11.39 -6.16
CA VAL A 38 -5.66 11.21 -7.48
C VAL A 38 -6.96 10.42 -7.43
N VAL A 39 -7.15 9.60 -6.40
CA VAL A 39 -8.39 8.81 -6.22
C VAL A 39 -9.51 9.75 -5.74
N PRO A 40 -10.71 9.76 -6.40
CA PRO A 40 -11.80 10.71 -6.09
C PRO A 40 -12.59 10.32 -4.84
N ARG A 41 -11.99 9.57 -3.93
CA ARG A 41 -12.59 9.16 -2.65
C ARG A 41 -11.49 8.92 -1.60
N LYS A 42 -11.87 8.94 -0.32
CA LYS A 42 -10.93 8.72 0.78
C LYS A 42 -10.31 7.33 0.69
N VAL A 43 -8.99 7.27 0.69
CA VAL A 43 -8.22 6.02 0.76
C VAL A 43 -7.60 5.90 2.14
N THR A 44 -7.87 4.80 2.82
CA THR A 44 -7.31 4.48 4.12
C THR A 44 -6.13 3.53 3.97
N PHE A 45 -5.01 3.85 4.59
CA PHE A 45 -3.84 2.95 4.69
C PHE A 45 -3.61 2.52 6.12
N LEU A 46 -3.12 1.31 6.30
CA LEU A 46 -2.74 0.78 7.61
C LEU A 46 -1.28 1.14 7.92
N ALA A 47 -1.05 1.94 8.95
CA ALA A 47 0.26 2.38 9.37
C ALA A 47 0.61 1.86 10.78
N LYS A 48 1.90 1.84 11.10
CA LYS A 48 2.37 1.42 12.43
C LYS A 48 1.84 2.37 13.51
N SER A 49 1.31 1.82 14.61
CA SER A 49 0.82 2.57 15.78
C SER A 49 1.87 3.54 16.34
N GLU A 50 3.16 3.20 16.27
CA GLU A 50 4.26 4.03 16.76
C GLU A 50 4.35 5.40 16.05
N TYR A 51 3.78 5.53 14.86
CA TYR A 51 3.70 6.83 14.17
C TYR A 51 2.67 7.78 14.78
N PHE A 52 1.74 7.26 15.59
CA PHE A 52 0.67 8.01 16.23
C PHE A 52 0.92 8.25 17.72
N THR A 53 1.87 7.53 18.32
CA THR A 53 2.16 7.55 19.76
C THR A 53 3.48 8.20 20.12
N SER A 54 4.25 8.68 19.13
CA SER A 54 5.53 9.33 19.37
C SER A 54 5.35 10.58 20.24
N PRO A 55 6.13 10.77 21.34
CA PRO A 55 5.99 11.90 22.24
C PRO A 55 6.51 13.21 21.66
N GLY A 56 6.10 14.33 22.26
CA GLY A 56 6.58 15.68 21.97
C GLY A 56 5.97 16.32 20.72
N PRO A 57 6.31 17.61 20.46
CA PRO A 57 5.70 18.39 19.38
C PRO A 57 5.98 17.80 17.99
N LYS A 58 7.15 17.22 17.76
CA LYS A 58 7.47 16.51 16.50
C LYS A 58 6.59 15.28 16.32
N GLY A 59 6.31 14.52 17.39
CA GLY A 59 5.40 13.37 17.37
C GLY A 59 3.97 13.80 17.08
N PHE A 60 3.51 14.90 17.65
CA PHE A 60 2.19 15.46 17.40
C PHE A 60 2.00 15.89 15.94
N ILE A 61 2.96 16.61 15.36
CA ILE A 61 2.93 16.98 13.93
C ILE A 61 2.90 15.75 13.05
N LYS A 62 3.75 14.75 13.35
CA LYS A 62 3.77 13.47 12.65
C LYS A 62 2.40 12.77 12.69
N LYS A 63 1.80 12.66 13.87
CA LYS A 63 0.45 12.09 14.06
C LYS A 63 -0.59 12.80 13.18
N LEU A 64 -0.64 14.14 13.20
CA LEU A 64 -1.56 14.92 12.39
C LEU A 64 -1.35 14.66 10.88
N THR A 65 -0.09 14.59 10.45
CA THR A 65 0.25 14.28 9.05
C THR A 65 -0.28 12.91 8.63
N PHE A 66 -0.10 11.87 9.44
CA PHE A 66 -0.59 10.52 9.14
C PHE A 66 -2.12 10.46 9.11
N ILE A 67 -2.80 11.16 10.06
CA ILE A 67 -4.26 11.27 10.07
C ILE A 67 -4.76 11.99 8.82
N ALA A 68 -4.14 13.12 8.44
CA ALA A 68 -4.50 13.89 7.25
C ALA A 68 -4.31 13.09 5.95
N LEU A 69 -3.34 12.16 5.92
CA LEU A 69 -3.12 11.23 4.82
C LEU A 69 -4.08 10.01 4.85
N GLY A 70 -5.08 9.99 5.74
CA GLY A 70 -6.05 8.90 5.83
C GLY A 70 -5.48 7.62 6.43
N GLN A 71 -4.37 7.69 7.19
CA GLN A 71 -3.74 6.51 7.77
C GLN A 71 -4.38 6.14 9.11
N VAL A 72 -4.60 4.84 9.31
CA VAL A 72 -5.17 4.27 10.54
C VAL A 72 -4.08 3.47 11.27
N PRO A 73 -3.90 3.67 12.59
CA PRO A 73 -2.92 2.92 13.35
C PRO A 73 -3.30 1.44 13.45
N VAL A 74 -2.31 0.57 13.25
CA VAL A 74 -2.43 -0.86 13.55
C VAL A 74 -1.39 -1.21 14.59
N ASP A 75 -1.83 -1.78 15.69
CA ASP A 75 -0.92 -2.34 16.68
C ASP A 75 -0.25 -3.59 16.09
N ARG A 76 1.06 -3.49 15.90
CA ARG A 76 1.92 -4.57 15.41
C ARG A 76 2.80 -5.13 16.51
N SER A 77 2.53 -4.82 17.77
CA SER A 77 3.18 -5.44 18.92
C SER A 77 2.68 -6.87 19.07
N GLY A 78 3.60 -7.82 19.24
CA GLY A 78 3.24 -9.23 19.41
C GLY A 78 3.27 -10.10 18.14
N GLY A 79 3.08 -11.43 18.32
CA GLY A 79 3.19 -12.43 17.25
C GLY A 79 2.05 -12.44 16.22
N ARG A 80 0.95 -11.72 16.45
CA ARG A 80 -0.27 -11.69 15.60
C ARG A 80 -0.38 -10.45 14.72
N ARG A 81 0.74 -9.89 14.30
CA ARG A 81 0.79 -8.64 13.50
C ARG A 81 -0.05 -8.66 12.23
N SER A 82 -0.11 -9.80 11.56
CA SER A 82 -0.89 -9.97 10.33
C SER A 82 -2.39 -10.01 10.61
N GLU A 83 -2.78 -10.58 11.75
CA GLU A 83 -4.19 -10.71 12.15
C GLU A 83 -4.79 -9.37 12.56
N ALA A 84 -4.07 -8.56 13.36
CA ALA A 84 -4.51 -7.21 13.69
C ALA A 84 -4.69 -6.32 12.45
N ALA A 85 -3.78 -6.43 11.47
CA ALA A 85 -3.91 -5.71 10.21
C ALA A 85 -5.11 -6.20 9.38
N LEU A 86 -5.40 -7.51 9.41
CA LEU A 86 -6.56 -8.09 8.74
C LEU A 86 -7.86 -7.57 9.36
N ILE A 87 -8.01 -7.64 10.69
CA ILE A 87 -9.20 -7.17 11.40
C ILE A 87 -9.45 -5.68 11.10
N THR A 88 -8.44 -4.82 11.28
CA THR A 88 -8.59 -3.39 10.99
C THR A 88 -8.91 -3.14 9.51
N GLY A 89 -8.34 -3.92 8.58
CA GLY A 89 -8.67 -3.83 7.16
C GLY A 89 -10.12 -4.19 6.87
N LEU A 90 -10.65 -5.24 7.49
CA LEU A 90 -12.05 -5.64 7.37
C LEU A 90 -13.01 -4.59 7.97
N GLU A 91 -12.64 -3.98 9.09
CA GLU A 91 -13.41 -2.87 9.69
C GLU A 91 -13.50 -1.66 8.74
N VAL A 92 -12.40 -1.29 8.08
CA VAL A 92 -12.40 -0.23 7.06
C VAL A 92 -13.33 -0.57 5.91
N LEU A 93 -13.28 -1.80 5.41
CA LEU A 93 -14.09 -2.26 4.26
C LEU A 93 -15.56 -2.40 4.62
N SER A 94 -15.90 -2.93 5.81
CA SER A 94 -17.28 -3.04 6.29
C SER A 94 -17.99 -1.69 6.42
N GLY A 95 -17.22 -0.63 6.71
CA GLY A 95 -17.69 0.76 6.68
C GLY A 95 -17.89 1.35 5.29
N GLY A 96 -17.78 0.57 4.20
CA GLY A 96 -17.91 1.03 2.82
C GLY A 96 -16.76 1.90 2.32
N ASN A 97 -15.61 1.88 3.02
CA ASN A 97 -14.45 2.71 2.70
C ASN A 97 -13.45 2.01 1.76
N SER A 98 -12.51 2.79 1.22
CA SER A 98 -11.42 2.24 0.42
C SER A 98 -10.19 1.95 1.28
N LEU A 99 -9.61 0.77 1.11
CA LEU A 99 -8.38 0.33 1.74
C LEU A 99 -7.24 0.30 0.72
N GLY A 100 -6.21 1.11 0.93
CA GLY A 100 -4.96 1.04 0.18
C GLY A 100 -4.03 -0.02 0.78
N ILE A 101 -3.53 -0.92 -0.05
CA ILE A 101 -2.66 -2.01 0.41
C ILE A 101 -1.49 -2.22 -0.56
N TYR A 102 -0.34 -2.54 0.00
CA TYR A 102 0.83 -2.98 -0.74
C TYR A 102 1.04 -4.47 -0.47
N PRO A 103 0.69 -5.37 -1.41
CA PRO A 103 0.70 -6.81 -1.15
C PRO A 103 2.09 -7.35 -0.80
N GLU A 104 3.15 -6.73 -1.28
CA GLU A 104 4.54 -7.07 -0.94
C GLU A 104 4.84 -6.94 0.56
N GLY A 105 4.09 -6.10 1.28
CA GLY A 105 4.23 -5.85 2.73
C GLY A 105 5.44 -4.99 3.11
N THR A 106 6.27 -4.61 2.16
CA THR A 106 7.41 -3.69 2.32
C THR A 106 7.71 -3.02 0.99
N ARG A 107 8.50 -1.94 1.02
CA ARG A 107 8.98 -1.29 -0.21
C ARG A 107 9.94 -2.22 -0.95
N SER A 108 9.85 -2.21 -2.29
CA SER A 108 10.83 -2.88 -3.14
C SER A 108 12.23 -2.30 -2.87
N PRO A 109 13.24 -3.16 -2.66
CA PRO A 109 14.62 -2.71 -2.41
C PRO A 109 15.33 -2.21 -3.67
N ASP A 110 14.90 -2.64 -4.85
CA ASP A 110 15.60 -2.49 -6.14
C ASP A 110 14.70 -2.14 -7.33
N GLY A 111 13.42 -1.88 -7.07
CA GLY A 111 12.46 -1.53 -8.10
C GLY A 111 11.78 -2.72 -8.78
N ARG A 112 12.13 -3.97 -8.46
CA ARG A 112 11.43 -5.17 -8.93
C ARG A 112 10.16 -5.41 -8.13
N LEU A 113 9.24 -6.22 -8.64
CA LEU A 113 8.00 -6.60 -7.99
C LEU A 113 8.20 -7.95 -7.29
N TYR A 114 7.99 -7.98 -5.98
CA TYR A 114 8.19 -9.17 -5.16
C TYR A 114 6.88 -9.89 -4.85
N LYS A 115 6.99 -11.17 -4.46
CA LYS A 115 5.85 -12.02 -4.08
C LYS A 115 4.94 -11.36 -3.07
N GLY A 116 3.65 -11.29 -3.39
CA GLY A 116 2.63 -10.73 -2.50
C GLY A 116 2.29 -11.68 -1.34
N ARG A 117 1.89 -11.11 -0.21
CA ARG A 117 1.38 -11.87 0.93
C ARG A 117 -0.10 -12.19 0.75
N THR A 118 -0.55 -13.31 1.30
CA THR A 118 -1.93 -13.80 1.15
C THR A 118 -2.99 -12.99 1.90
N GLY A 119 -2.58 -12.07 2.79
CA GLY A 119 -3.52 -11.22 3.54
C GLY A 119 -4.45 -10.39 2.65
N ILE A 120 -3.99 -9.99 1.46
CA ILE A 120 -4.86 -9.28 0.51
C ILE A 120 -5.98 -10.18 -0.05
N ALA A 121 -5.67 -11.43 -0.32
CA ALA A 121 -6.64 -12.42 -0.79
C ALA A 121 -7.74 -12.66 0.27
N ARG A 122 -7.32 -12.82 1.53
CA ARG A 122 -8.23 -12.99 2.64
C ARG A 122 -9.14 -11.76 2.83
N LEU A 123 -8.58 -10.54 2.76
CA LEU A 123 -9.37 -9.30 2.80
C LEU A 123 -10.40 -9.24 1.66
N ALA A 124 -10.01 -9.59 0.44
CA ALA A 124 -10.90 -9.55 -0.72
C ALA A 124 -12.07 -10.54 -0.58
N ILE A 125 -11.79 -11.79 -0.19
CA ILE A 125 -12.80 -12.84 -0.05
C ILE A 125 -13.73 -12.54 1.13
N GLU A 126 -13.19 -12.24 2.32
CA GLU A 126 -14.01 -12.02 3.52
C GLU A 126 -14.87 -10.75 3.44
N SER A 127 -14.41 -9.71 2.75
CA SER A 127 -15.18 -8.47 2.61
C SER A 127 -16.08 -8.43 1.38
N GLY A 128 -15.86 -9.30 0.38
CA GLY A 128 -16.47 -9.22 -0.95
C GLY A 128 -16.12 -7.95 -1.72
N ALA A 129 -15.14 -7.17 -1.24
CA ALA A 129 -14.72 -5.92 -1.88
C ALA A 129 -13.94 -6.18 -3.17
N PRO A 130 -14.25 -5.47 -4.28
CA PRO A 130 -13.43 -5.54 -5.47
C PRO A 130 -11.99 -5.07 -5.19
N VAL A 131 -11.03 -5.72 -5.86
CA VAL A 131 -9.62 -5.34 -5.85
C VAL A 131 -9.28 -4.61 -7.13
N VAL A 132 -8.90 -3.35 -7.07
CA VAL A 132 -8.36 -2.60 -8.20
C VAL A 132 -6.83 -2.64 -8.14
N PRO A 133 -6.17 -3.36 -9.07
CA PRO A 133 -4.72 -3.40 -9.14
C PRO A 133 -4.18 -2.08 -9.68
N ILE A 134 -3.10 -1.58 -9.09
CA ILE A 134 -2.50 -0.29 -9.42
C ILE A 134 -1.01 -0.46 -9.66
N ALA A 135 -0.50 0.26 -10.65
CA ALA A 135 0.93 0.42 -10.86
C ALA A 135 1.35 1.87 -10.63
N MET A 136 2.31 2.05 -9.72
CA MET A 136 3.00 3.31 -9.45
C MET A 136 4.32 3.34 -10.21
N PHE A 137 4.69 4.52 -10.75
CA PHE A 137 5.91 4.71 -11.53
C PHE A 137 6.68 5.94 -11.07
N ASN A 138 8.01 5.82 -11.01
CA ASN A 138 8.97 6.89 -10.69
C ASN A 138 8.91 7.45 -9.26
N THR A 139 8.12 6.88 -8.38
CA THR A 139 8.03 7.34 -6.98
C THR A 139 9.32 7.06 -6.20
N ASP A 140 10.04 5.98 -6.53
CA ASP A 140 11.40 5.67 -6.09
C ASP A 140 12.43 6.74 -6.48
N LYS A 141 12.29 7.28 -7.70
CA LYS A 141 13.19 8.33 -8.23
C LYS A 141 12.87 9.70 -7.64
N ILE A 142 11.62 9.95 -7.28
CA ILE A 142 11.18 11.19 -6.62
C ILE A 142 11.74 11.27 -5.22
N GLN A 143 11.61 10.18 -4.45
CA GLN A 143 12.09 10.10 -3.09
C GLN A 143 12.86 8.79 -2.88
N PRO A 144 14.13 8.73 -3.31
CA PRO A 144 15.00 7.59 -3.01
C PRO A 144 15.08 7.33 -1.51
N SER A 145 15.28 6.07 -1.13
CA SER A 145 15.45 5.69 0.27
C SER A 145 16.57 6.49 0.93
N GLY A 146 16.28 7.14 2.07
CA GLY A 146 17.24 7.98 2.78
C GLY A 146 17.20 9.47 2.43
N THR A 147 16.43 9.90 1.41
CA THR A 147 16.29 11.33 1.09
C THR A 147 15.05 11.93 1.73
N VAL A 148 15.17 13.15 2.26
CA VAL A 148 14.06 13.90 2.90
C VAL A 148 13.31 14.74 1.87
N LEU A 149 14.03 15.39 0.96
CA LEU A 149 13.46 16.29 -0.04
C LEU A 149 13.13 15.52 -1.34
N PRO A 150 11.88 15.58 -1.83
CA PRO A 150 11.52 14.94 -3.08
C PRO A 150 12.07 15.71 -4.28
N LYS A 151 12.57 14.99 -5.28
CA LYS A 151 12.91 15.57 -6.59
C LYS A 151 11.62 15.81 -7.38
N VAL A 152 11.53 16.96 -8.05
CA VAL A 152 10.38 17.27 -8.91
C VAL A 152 10.46 16.45 -10.19
N MET A 153 9.64 15.41 -10.28
CA MET A 153 9.53 14.52 -11.43
C MET A 153 8.08 14.15 -11.66
N ARG A 154 7.77 13.69 -12.88
CA ARG A 154 6.42 13.22 -13.20
C ARG A 154 6.18 11.83 -12.61
N VAL A 155 5.12 11.69 -11.82
CA VAL A 155 4.59 10.41 -11.31
C VAL A 155 3.69 9.76 -12.34
N GLY A 156 3.77 8.46 -12.51
CA GLY A 156 2.78 7.67 -13.25
C GLY A 156 1.92 6.86 -12.30
N ILE A 157 0.61 6.79 -12.58
CA ILE A 157 -0.32 5.93 -11.84
C ILE A 157 -1.27 5.29 -12.85
N THR A 158 -1.32 3.96 -12.89
CA THR A 158 -2.22 3.21 -13.77
C THR A 158 -3.14 2.32 -12.93
N PHE A 159 -4.44 2.48 -13.09
CA PHE A 159 -5.48 1.67 -12.45
C PHE A 159 -5.94 0.58 -13.42
N GLY A 160 -5.86 -0.68 -13.03
CA GLY A 160 -6.41 -1.82 -13.76
C GLY A 160 -7.90 -1.99 -13.55
N GLU A 161 -8.50 -2.96 -14.25
CA GLU A 161 -9.90 -3.34 -14.06
C GLU A 161 -10.12 -3.95 -12.68
N PRO A 162 -11.28 -3.74 -12.05
CA PRO A 162 -11.63 -4.38 -10.79
C PRO A 162 -11.65 -5.91 -10.92
N MET A 163 -11.12 -6.57 -9.91
CA MET A 163 -11.10 -8.03 -9.76
C MET A 163 -12.00 -8.42 -8.61
N TYR A 164 -12.81 -9.46 -8.77
CA TYR A 164 -13.72 -9.97 -7.77
C TYR A 164 -13.32 -11.40 -7.40
N PHE A 165 -13.38 -11.72 -6.12
CA PHE A 165 -12.99 -13.03 -5.60
C PHE A 165 -14.03 -13.53 -4.61
N GLU A 166 -14.43 -14.78 -4.79
CA GLU A 166 -15.34 -15.51 -3.90
C GLU A 166 -14.73 -16.86 -3.60
N GLY A 167 -14.95 -17.40 -2.42
CA GLY A 167 -14.44 -18.71 -2.05
C GLY A 167 -14.20 -18.87 -0.55
N ASP A 168 -13.47 -19.91 -0.19
CA ASP A 168 -13.14 -20.21 1.21
C ASP A 168 -11.87 -19.46 1.64
N SER A 169 -12.03 -18.50 2.56
CA SER A 169 -10.92 -17.73 3.13
C SER A 169 -10.02 -18.54 4.09
N THR A 170 -10.36 -19.80 4.36
CA THR A 170 -9.53 -20.72 5.16
C THR A 170 -8.65 -21.63 4.31
N ASP A 171 -8.93 -21.74 3.01
CA ASP A 171 -8.10 -22.49 2.06
C ASP A 171 -6.83 -21.73 1.72
N LEU A 172 -5.71 -22.16 2.29
CA LEU A 172 -4.41 -21.51 2.12
C LEU A 172 -3.90 -21.57 0.68
N GLN A 173 -4.22 -22.64 -0.06
CA GLN A 173 -3.83 -22.76 -1.46
C GLN A 173 -4.62 -21.76 -2.30
N TYR A 174 -5.92 -21.68 -2.12
CA TYR A 174 -6.76 -20.73 -2.82
C TYR A 174 -6.38 -19.27 -2.51
N LEU A 175 -6.09 -18.95 -1.24
CA LEU A 175 -5.56 -17.64 -0.86
C LEU A 175 -4.25 -17.30 -1.59
N ARG A 176 -3.38 -18.30 -1.80
CA ARG A 176 -2.13 -18.11 -2.54
C ARG A 176 -2.41 -17.80 -4.02
N GLU A 177 -3.30 -18.57 -4.63
CA GLU A 177 -3.69 -18.40 -6.03
C GLU A 177 -4.31 -17.01 -6.29
N VAL A 178 -5.21 -16.56 -5.42
CA VAL A 178 -5.83 -15.21 -5.50
C VAL A 178 -4.76 -14.12 -5.36
N ALA A 179 -3.86 -14.24 -4.38
CA ALA A 179 -2.79 -13.26 -4.21
C ALA A 179 -1.87 -13.21 -5.44
N ASP A 180 -1.55 -14.36 -6.04
CA ASP A 180 -0.71 -14.42 -7.25
C ASP A 180 -1.41 -13.82 -8.47
N GLN A 181 -2.73 -14.01 -8.61
CA GLN A 181 -3.52 -13.35 -9.66
C GLN A 181 -3.46 -11.81 -9.53
N ILE A 182 -3.62 -11.30 -8.31
CA ILE A 182 -3.51 -9.84 -8.04
C ILE A 182 -2.11 -9.33 -8.39
N MET A 183 -1.06 -10.04 -7.95
CA MET A 183 0.33 -9.67 -8.25
C MET A 183 0.64 -9.71 -9.75
N LYS A 184 0.12 -10.71 -10.46
CA LYS A 184 0.24 -10.83 -11.92
C LYS A 184 -0.38 -9.62 -12.63
N ARG A 185 -1.54 -9.14 -12.16
CA ARG A 185 -2.17 -7.93 -12.74
C ARG A 185 -1.35 -6.68 -12.46
N ILE A 186 -0.80 -6.52 -11.24
CA ILE A 186 0.11 -5.42 -10.91
C ILE A 186 1.36 -5.48 -11.81
N GLN A 187 1.94 -6.68 -12.02
CA GLN A 187 3.08 -6.89 -12.92
C GLN A 187 2.77 -6.46 -14.36
N GLN A 188 1.63 -6.88 -14.90
CA GLN A 188 1.20 -6.52 -16.26
C GLN A 188 1.03 -5.01 -16.44
N LEU A 189 0.55 -4.31 -15.41
CA LEU A 189 0.37 -2.86 -15.43
C LEU A 189 1.69 -2.11 -15.28
N SER A 190 2.58 -2.59 -14.41
CA SER A 190 3.84 -1.92 -14.06
C SER A 190 4.98 -2.24 -15.04
N GLY A 191 4.95 -3.42 -15.66
CA GLY A 191 6.06 -3.94 -16.46
C GLY A 191 7.29 -4.33 -15.64
N GLN A 192 7.18 -4.41 -14.30
CA GLN A 192 8.30 -4.78 -13.45
C GLN A 192 8.70 -6.25 -13.62
N GLU A 193 9.98 -6.53 -13.47
CA GLU A 193 10.46 -7.90 -13.29
C GLU A 193 9.88 -8.49 -12.00
N TYR A 194 9.28 -9.68 -12.08
CA TYR A 194 8.70 -10.36 -10.92
C TYR A 194 9.71 -11.30 -10.27
N VAL A 195 9.79 -11.22 -8.94
CA VAL A 195 10.65 -12.07 -8.12
C VAL A 195 9.77 -12.92 -7.21
N ASP A 196 9.75 -14.24 -7.44
CA ASP A 196 8.90 -15.18 -6.68
C ASP A 196 9.44 -15.50 -5.27
N THR A 197 9.91 -14.46 -4.58
CA THR A 197 10.30 -14.51 -3.17
C THR A 197 9.78 -13.27 -2.45
N TYR A 198 9.63 -13.36 -1.14
CA TYR A 198 9.24 -12.19 -0.35
C TYR A 198 10.37 -11.17 -0.26
N ALA A 199 10.04 -9.90 -0.44
CA ALA A 199 11.02 -8.83 -0.24
C ALA A 199 11.54 -8.82 1.20
N VAL A 200 12.86 -8.74 1.34
CA VAL A 200 13.52 -8.59 2.64
C VAL A 200 13.56 -7.09 2.99
N LYS A 201 13.15 -6.74 4.21
CA LYS A 201 13.33 -5.37 4.69
C LYS A 201 14.80 -5.02 4.67
N GLN A 202 15.19 -3.97 3.95
CA GLN A 202 16.52 -3.39 4.14
C GLN A 202 16.65 -2.98 5.62
N LYS A 203 17.64 -3.57 6.32
CA LYS A 203 18.08 -3.02 7.61
C LYS A 203 18.59 -1.62 7.31
N LYS A 204 18.02 -0.58 7.96
CA LYS A 204 18.71 0.70 8.08
C LYS A 204 20.07 0.37 8.68
N ASN A 205 21.15 0.62 7.97
CA ASN A 205 22.45 0.74 8.60
C ASN A 205 22.31 1.90 9.61
N SER A 206 22.26 1.57 10.87
CA SER A 206 22.38 2.49 11.99
C SER A 206 23.85 2.97 12.06
N VAL A 207 24.17 3.90 11.20
CA VAL A 207 25.35 4.75 11.32
C VAL A 207 24.79 6.16 11.29
N ASP A 208 24.29 6.66 12.40
CA ASP A 208 24.01 8.06 12.73
C ASP A 208 23.18 8.18 14.03
N ASP A 209 23.60 7.49 15.11
CA ASP A 209 23.12 7.78 16.47
C ASP A 209 24.26 7.58 17.51
N GLU A 210 25.48 8.01 17.15
CA GLU A 210 26.54 8.30 18.11
C GLU A 210 27.20 9.62 17.68
N ASN A 211 26.55 10.74 18.01
CA ASN A 211 27.10 12.07 18.28
C ASN A 211 25.94 13.08 18.36
N ASP A 212 25.61 13.39 19.56
CA ASP A 212 25.17 14.59 20.29
C ASP A 212 24.02 14.32 21.25
#